data_43d3a1c5fe08fb35cfce82c5e5ccbb0b
#
_entry.id   43d3a1c5fe08fb35cfce82c5e5ccbb0b
#
_cell.length_a   1.000
_cell.length_b   1.000
_cell.length_c   1.000
_cell.angle_alpha   90.00
_cell.angle_beta   90.00
_cell.angle_gamma   90.00
#
_symmetry.space_group_name_H-M   'P 1'
#
loop_
_entity.id
_entity.type
_entity.pdbx_description
1 polymer ?
#
loop_
_entity_poly.entity_id
_entity_poly.type
_entity_poly.pdbx_seq_one_letter_code
_entity_poly.pdbx_strand_id
1 'polypeptide(L)'
;MALQRLKEAAEKAKKELSSATTTNINLPFITATAEGPKHFDMNLTRAKFDELTHDLVEMTAEPVRRALSDAGITASELGQVLLVGGSSRIPAVQDKVRQLTG
;
A
#
# COMPACT_ATOMS: atom_id res chain seq x y z
N MET A 1 5.26 -8.19 21.49
CA MET A 1 6.56 -7.67 21.02
C MET A 1 6.87 -8.09 19.59
N ALA A 2 6.73 -9.38 19.25
CA ALA A 2 6.97 -9.84 17.89
C ALA A 2 5.98 -9.19 16.89
N LEU A 3 4.71 -9.11 17.23
CA LEU A 3 3.69 -8.50 16.38
C LEU A 3 3.99 -7.03 16.12
N GLN A 4 4.43 -6.29 17.13
CA GLN A 4 4.77 -4.87 17.00
C GLN A 4 5.96 -4.69 16.06
N ARG A 5 6.99 -5.52 16.20
CA ARG A 5 8.15 -5.48 15.31
C ARG A 5 7.76 -5.79 13.88
N LEU A 6 6.87 -6.76 13.69
CA LEU A 6 6.38 -7.11 12.36
C LEU A 6 5.58 -5.97 11.73
N LYS A 7 4.71 -5.31 12.50
CA LYS A 7 3.93 -4.17 12.01
C LYS A 7 4.83 -3.02 11.58
N GLU A 8 5.84 -2.70 12.38
CA GLU A 8 6.77 -1.62 12.06
C GLU A 8 7.58 -1.94 10.80
N ALA A 9 8.02 -3.20 10.67
CA ALA A 9 8.76 -3.63 9.49
C ALA A 9 7.87 -3.61 8.23
N ALA A 10 6.61 -4.00 8.35
CA ALA A 10 5.67 -3.95 7.24
C ALA A 10 5.41 -2.52 6.78
N GLU A 11 5.28 -1.57 7.72
CA GLU A 11 5.09 -0.15 7.40
C GLU A 11 6.32 0.41 6.68
N LYS A 12 7.51 0.06 7.15
CA LYS A 12 8.76 0.47 6.50
C LYS A 12 8.85 -0.10 5.08
N ALA A 13 8.50 -1.38 4.90
CA ALA A 13 8.52 -2.02 3.60
C ALA A 13 7.53 -1.35 2.64
N LYS A 14 6.35 -1.02 3.12
CA LYS A 14 5.34 -0.30 2.33
C LYS A 14 5.91 1.01 1.78
N LYS A 15 6.58 1.78 2.64
CA LYS A 15 7.19 3.05 2.24
C LYS A 15 8.29 2.86 1.22
N GLU A 16 9.15 1.86 1.42
CA GLU A 16 10.26 1.57 0.51
C GLU A 16 9.77 1.16 -0.88
N LEU A 17 8.65 0.41 -0.94
CA LEU A 17 8.09 -0.06 -2.20
C LEU A 17 7.41 1.05 -3.01
N SER A 18 7.28 2.25 -2.48
CA SER A 18 6.81 3.41 -3.25
C SER A 18 7.89 3.93 -4.20
N SER A 19 9.16 3.67 -3.89
CA SER A 19 10.28 4.13 -4.72
C SER A 19 11.15 3.00 -5.25
N ALA A 20 11.06 1.79 -4.68
CA ALA A 20 11.82 0.63 -5.11
C ALA A 20 10.87 -0.49 -5.53
N THR A 21 11.34 -1.41 -6.38
CA THR A 21 10.53 -2.54 -6.85
C THR A 21 10.62 -3.76 -5.94
N THR A 22 11.58 -3.77 -5.01
CA THR A 22 11.75 -4.86 -4.06
C THR A 22 12.33 -4.32 -2.77
N THR A 23 12.05 -4.99 -1.67
CA THR A 23 12.64 -4.69 -0.37
C THR A 23 12.83 -5.98 0.41
N ASN A 24 13.71 -5.94 1.40
CA ASN A 24 13.96 -7.08 2.28
C ASN A 24 13.44 -6.75 3.68
N ILE A 25 12.70 -7.70 4.26
CA ILE A 25 12.24 -7.62 5.63
C ILE A 25 13.04 -8.62 6.44
N ASN A 26 13.90 -8.14 7.33
CA ASN A 26 14.76 -8.98 8.15
C ASN A 26 14.56 -8.61 9.62
N LEU A 27 13.98 -9.54 10.37
CA LEU A 27 13.72 -9.39 11.80
C LEU A 27 14.42 -10.52 12.56
N PRO A 28 15.71 -10.32 12.92
CA PRO A 28 16.42 -11.32 13.70
C PRO A 28 15.82 -11.44 15.09
N PHE A 29 15.82 -12.66 15.62
CA PHE A 29 15.32 -12.94 16.97
C PHE A 29 13.88 -12.45 17.20
N ILE A 30 13.02 -12.64 16.18
CA ILE A 30 11.62 -12.18 16.28
C ILE A 30 10.87 -12.92 17.38
N THR A 31 11.23 -14.18 17.62
CA THR A 31 10.68 -14.98 18.71
C THR A 31 11.66 -16.08 19.08
N ALA A 32 11.40 -16.76 20.19
CA ALA A 32 12.16 -17.91 20.64
C ALA A 32 11.21 -19.05 20.95
N THR A 33 11.61 -20.27 20.57
CA THR A 33 10.85 -21.50 20.82
C THR A 33 11.74 -22.48 21.57
N ALA A 34 11.19 -23.66 21.91
CA ALA A 34 11.96 -24.76 22.50
C ALA A 34 13.10 -25.21 21.59
N GLU A 35 13.02 -24.96 20.30
CA GLU A 35 14.03 -25.28 19.31
C GLU A 35 15.12 -24.21 19.18
N GLY A 36 14.95 -23.07 19.86
CA GLY A 36 15.89 -21.96 19.84
C GLY A 36 15.29 -20.68 19.30
N PRO A 37 16.10 -19.63 19.08
CA PRO A 37 15.62 -18.38 18.52
C PRO A 37 15.18 -18.56 17.08
N LYS A 38 14.14 -17.83 16.70
CA LYS A 38 13.62 -17.80 15.32
C LYS A 38 13.85 -16.43 14.72
N HIS A 39 14.10 -16.42 13.43
CA HIS A 39 14.32 -15.19 12.67
C HIS A 39 13.28 -15.10 11.57
N PHE A 40 12.95 -13.88 11.20
CA PHE A 40 12.06 -13.62 10.08
C PHE A 40 12.85 -12.88 9.00
N ASP A 41 12.94 -13.46 7.83
CA ASP A 41 13.65 -12.85 6.70
C ASP A 41 12.91 -13.22 5.42
N MET A 42 12.45 -12.19 4.70
CA MET A 42 11.80 -12.38 3.41
C MET A 42 12.02 -11.20 2.50
N ASN A 43 12.00 -11.48 1.21
CA ASN A 43 11.99 -10.43 0.20
C ASN A 43 10.54 -10.18 -0.21
N LEU A 44 10.18 -8.91 -0.32
CA LEU A 44 8.87 -8.50 -0.77
C LEU A 44 9.03 -7.64 -2.01
N THR A 45 8.31 -7.99 -3.08
CA THR A 45 8.30 -7.21 -4.30
C THR A 45 7.10 -6.26 -4.32
N ARG A 46 7.22 -5.19 -5.10
CA ARG A 46 6.08 -4.28 -5.32
C ARG A 46 4.89 -5.04 -5.92
N ALA A 47 5.16 -5.96 -6.86
CA ALA A 47 4.10 -6.75 -7.48
C ALA A 47 3.33 -7.59 -6.45
N LYS A 48 4.04 -8.21 -5.50
CA LYS A 48 3.39 -8.98 -4.44
C LYS A 48 2.65 -8.08 -3.46
N PHE A 49 3.24 -6.95 -3.12
CA PHE A 49 2.59 -5.95 -2.28
C PHE A 49 1.28 -5.47 -2.94
N ASP A 50 1.32 -5.16 -4.23
CA ASP A 50 0.13 -4.73 -4.97
C ASP A 50 -0.94 -5.82 -5.01
N GLU A 51 -0.53 -7.08 -5.17
CA GLU A 51 -1.45 -8.22 -5.11
C GLU A 51 -2.14 -8.32 -3.75
N LEU A 52 -1.37 -8.20 -2.67
CA LEU A 52 -1.90 -8.31 -1.30
C LEU A 52 -2.85 -7.16 -0.94
N THR A 53 -2.64 -5.98 -1.54
CA THR A 53 -3.43 -4.78 -1.23
C THR A 53 -4.45 -4.45 -2.32
N HIS A 54 -4.55 -5.28 -3.37
CA HIS A 54 -5.39 -5.01 -4.53
C HIS A 54 -6.83 -4.67 -4.13
N ASP A 55 -7.45 -5.48 -3.27
CA ASP A 55 -8.83 -5.27 -2.87
C ASP A 55 -9.02 -3.93 -2.14
N LEU A 56 -8.06 -3.54 -1.31
CA LEU A 56 -8.10 -2.26 -0.59
C LEU A 56 -8.05 -1.09 -1.57
N VAL A 57 -7.20 -1.17 -2.58
CA VAL A 57 -7.10 -0.14 -3.62
C VAL A 57 -8.39 -0.08 -4.43
N GLU A 58 -8.94 -1.23 -4.81
CA GLU A 58 -10.21 -1.28 -5.55
C GLU A 58 -11.37 -0.68 -4.75
N MET A 59 -11.38 -0.87 -3.44
CA MET A 59 -12.42 -0.30 -2.57
C MET A 59 -12.44 1.21 -2.56
N THR A 60 -11.34 1.87 -2.96
CA THR A 60 -11.29 3.34 -3.04
C THR A 60 -12.06 3.90 -4.23
N ALA A 61 -12.34 3.08 -5.24
CA ALA A 61 -13.00 3.53 -6.46
C ALA A 61 -14.44 3.97 -6.22
N GLU A 62 -15.18 3.24 -5.37
CA GLU A 62 -16.60 3.52 -5.14
C GLU A 62 -16.83 4.91 -4.51
N PRO A 63 -16.13 5.31 -3.44
CA PRO A 63 -16.27 6.67 -2.91
C PRO A 63 -15.98 7.74 -3.96
N VAL A 64 -14.99 7.54 -4.81
CA VAL A 64 -14.65 8.51 -5.87
C VAL A 64 -15.79 8.62 -6.88
N ARG A 65 -16.30 7.49 -7.35
CA ARG A 65 -17.43 7.47 -8.30
C ARG A 65 -18.66 8.12 -7.68
N ARG A 66 -18.94 7.84 -6.42
CA ARG A 66 -20.07 8.41 -5.70
C ARG A 66 -19.94 9.91 -5.55
N ALA A 67 -18.74 10.38 -5.21
CA ALA A 67 -18.49 11.81 -5.08
C ALA A 67 -18.73 12.55 -6.39
N LEU A 68 -18.25 11.99 -7.49
CA LEU A 68 -18.48 12.59 -8.82
C LEU A 68 -19.96 12.58 -9.20
N SER A 69 -20.65 11.48 -8.92
CA SER A 69 -22.08 11.36 -9.17
C SER A 69 -22.89 12.38 -8.35
N ASP A 70 -22.58 12.50 -7.07
CA ASP A 70 -23.27 13.42 -6.16
C ASP A 70 -23.03 14.87 -6.55
N ALA A 71 -21.85 15.19 -7.08
CA ALA A 71 -21.52 16.53 -7.57
C ALA A 71 -22.15 16.81 -8.94
N GLY A 72 -22.63 15.78 -9.62
CA GLY A 72 -23.22 15.91 -10.96
C GLY A 72 -22.21 16.25 -12.04
N ILE A 73 -20.96 15.81 -11.88
CA ILE A 73 -19.89 16.07 -12.83
C ILE A 73 -19.25 14.76 -13.29
N THR A 74 -18.54 14.84 -14.41
CA THR A 74 -17.72 13.72 -14.92
C THR A 74 -16.26 13.96 -14.56
N ALA A 75 -15.45 12.90 -14.67
CA ALA A 75 -14.00 12.99 -14.39
C ALA A 75 -13.33 14.01 -15.32
N SER A 76 -13.77 14.13 -16.56
CA SER A 76 -13.20 15.06 -17.52
C SER A 76 -13.44 16.55 -17.16
N GLU A 77 -14.39 16.81 -16.28
CA GLU A 77 -14.69 18.18 -15.83
C GLU A 77 -13.80 18.63 -14.67
N LEU A 78 -12.99 17.71 -14.12
CA LEU A 78 -12.07 18.05 -13.03
C LEU A 78 -10.92 18.90 -13.56
N GLY A 79 -10.67 20.04 -12.91
CA GLY A 79 -9.55 20.91 -13.27
C GLY A 79 -8.24 20.40 -12.73
N GLN A 80 -8.26 19.78 -11.54
CA GLN A 80 -7.06 19.29 -10.90
C GLN A 80 -7.42 18.22 -9.87
N VAL A 81 -6.56 17.22 -9.72
CA VAL A 81 -6.69 16.17 -8.70
C VAL A 81 -5.46 16.22 -7.80
N LEU A 82 -5.69 16.37 -6.50
CA LEU A 82 -4.61 16.41 -5.51
C LEU A 82 -4.67 15.16 -4.65
N LEU A 83 -3.52 14.50 -4.49
CA LEU A 83 -3.38 13.34 -3.63
C LEU A 83 -2.66 13.76 -2.35
N VAL A 84 -3.25 13.43 -1.20
CA VAL A 84 -2.69 13.75 0.10
C VAL A 84 -2.62 12.50 0.97
N GLY A 85 -1.77 12.55 1.99
CA GLY A 85 -1.55 11.42 2.89
C GLY A 85 -0.43 10.51 2.40
N GLY A 86 0.23 9.82 3.35
CA GLY A 86 1.40 8.99 3.05
C GLY A 86 1.10 7.86 2.06
N SER A 87 -0.06 7.22 2.18
CA SER A 87 -0.44 6.12 1.30
C SER A 87 -0.68 6.56 -0.14
N SER A 88 -0.87 7.85 -0.41
CA SER A 88 -1.02 8.35 -1.78
C SER A 88 0.26 8.23 -2.59
N ARG A 89 1.39 7.93 -1.95
CA ARG A 89 2.67 7.69 -2.63
C ARG A 89 2.78 6.29 -3.23
N ILE A 90 1.90 5.37 -2.82
CA ILE A 90 1.90 4.00 -3.35
C ILE A 90 1.53 4.04 -4.83
N PRO A 91 2.38 3.47 -5.73
CA PRO A 91 2.13 3.53 -7.17
C PRO A 91 0.76 3.01 -7.60
N ALA A 92 0.29 1.91 -6.98
CA ALA A 92 -1.03 1.35 -7.31
C ALA A 92 -2.16 2.34 -6.99
N VAL A 93 -2.03 3.13 -5.93
CA VAL A 93 -3.01 4.16 -5.57
C VAL A 93 -3.02 5.27 -6.63
N GLN A 94 -1.84 5.72 -7.04
CA GLN A 94 -1.72 6.75 -8.07
C GLN A 94 -2.29 6.27 -9.41
N ASP A 95 -2.03 5.02 -9.77
CA ASP A 95 -2.55 4.43 -11.00
C ASP A 95 -4.08 4.32 -10.95
N LYS A 96 -4.64 3.92 -9.80
CA LYS A 96 -6.09 3.82 -9.64
C LYS A 96 -6.75 5.20 -9.80
N VAL A 97 -6.20 6.23 -9.19
CA VAL A 97 -6.74 7.60 -9.33
C VAL A 97 -6.68 8.03 -10.79
N ARG A 98 -5.58 7.72 -11.48
CA ARG A 98 -5.44 8.05 -12.90
C ARG A 98 -6.50 7.34 -13.74
N GLN A 99 -6.79 6.06 -13.45
CA GLN A 99 -7.86 5.31 -14.13
C GLN A 99 -9.23 5.94 -13.92
N LEU A 100 -9.48 6.46 -12.71
CA LEU A 100 -10.79 6.99 -12.35
C LEU A 100 -11.00 8.42 -12.85
N THR A 101 -9.94 9.20 -13.00
CA THR A 101 -10.04 10.62 -13.31
C THR A 101 -9.40 11.05 -14.62
N GLY A 102 -8.55 10.21 -15.18
CA GLY A 102 -7.88 10.53 -16.46
C GLY A 102 -6.52 11.23 -16.29
#